data_25d0eadc55ffb477a0b53d562dc61b59
#
_entry.id   25d0eadc55ffb477a0b53d562dc61b59
#
_cell.length_a   1.000
_cell.length_b   1.000
_cell.length_c   1.000
_cell.angle_alpha   90.00
_cell.angle_beta   90.00
_cell.angle_gamma   90.00
#
_symmetry.space_group_name_H-M   'P 1'
#
loop_
_entity.id
_entity.type
_entity.pdbx_description
1 polymer ?
#
loop_
_entity_poly.entity_id
_entity_poly.type
_entity_poly.pdbx_seq_one_letter_code
_entity_poly.pdbx_strand_id
1 'polypeptide(L)'
;MIHLFEALSFLLAWGYTAVFFLILKAFLPLRKPLILKVIAFLVCGFLADSIIYSNDPGSLFGTMLLFFLFVLLFYRGTFMEKLSVLLVFYPALIAINYLMLDTGGRLFKLVTGASYEDTLQSPKLALISTAIHTASLLLRLLFWIGAWLVLRRFLEKIPSHLNTKTWLIIDMLILSSFVAIFTIIYFMPEQTAIVYPICGASIFSSFGCMYLAAYIYDSMQTAYRVQQMEIQRDYYKERIAEEERVRAIYHDLKNHLLVMESRQNTEETRQMAQTLRSQIADYEDYVHTGNEFLDIILKDKAAKARERKIDFSALVDFKGMDFLEPLDISTIFGNAIDNAMEASEQLPEEDRLVTVKAERVRDMLLITVENNTPPGTQSTGGTTKSDRFVHGFGIPNIKKAVEKYDGQCSFRPKDGTYLLQILIPIP
;
A
#
# COMPACT_ATOMS: atom_id res chain seq x y z
N MET A 1 -6.25 4.50 -49.79
CA MET A 1 -6.93 3.88 -48.64
C MET A 1 -6.11 2.81 -47.97
N ILE A 2 -5.48 1.87 -48.70
CA ILE A 2 -4.59 0.86 -48.08
C ILE A 2 -3.53 1.51 -47.17
N HIS A 3 -2.76 2.47 -47.69
CA HIS A 3 -1.73 3.17 -46.92
C HIS A 3 -2.25 3.89 -45.67
N LEU A 4 -3.52 4.31 -45.68
CA LEU A 4 -4.15 4.89 -44.48
C LEU A 4 -4.37 3.81 -43.40
N PHE A 5 -4.90 2.63 -43.80
CA PHE A 5 -5.06 1.53 -42.84
C PHE A 5 -3.74 0.97 -42.36
N GLU A 6 -2.71 0.90 -43.19
CA GLU A 6 -1.36 0.50 -42.78
C GLU A 6 -0.76 1.47 -41.75
N ALA A 7 -0.87 2.77 -42.00
CA ALA A 7 -0.41 3.79 -41.06
C ALA A 7 -1.19 3.72 -39.70
N LEU A 8 -2.51 3.53 -39.78
CA LEU A 8 -3.36 3.36 -38.60
C LEU A 8 -3.03 2.07 -37.85
N SER A 9 -2.81 0.96 -38.56
CA SER A 9 -2.35 -0.30 -37.93
C SER A 9 -1.04 -0.14 -37.20
N PHE A 10 -0.09 0.58 -37.78
CA PHE A 10 1.18 0.88 -37.14
C PHE A 10 1.01 1.69 -35.85
N LEU A 11 0.17 2.72 -35.84
CA LEU A 11 -0.13 3.52 -34.66
C LEU A 11 -0.84 2.70 -33.58
N LEU A 12 -1.81 1.86 -33.95
CA LEU A 12 -2.54 0.99 -33.04
C LEU A 12 -1.63 -0.08 -32.41
N ALA A 13 -0.71 -0.65 -33.18
CA ALA A 13 0.27 -1.62 -32.68
C ALA A 13 1.18 -1.01 -31.61
N TRP A 14 1.67 0.21 -31.81
CA TRP A 14 2.46 0.92 -30.79
C TRP A 14 1.61 1.37 -29.61
N GLY A 15 0.36 1.78 -29.82
CA GLY A 15 -0.58 2.09 -28.75
C GLY A 15 -0.84 0.89 -27.85
N TYR A 16 -1.12 -0.26 -28.44
CA TYR A 16 -1.29 -1.53 -27.74
C TYR A 16 -0.04 -1.94 -26.97
N THR A 17 1.13 -1.87 -27.62
CA THR A 17 2.43 -2.12 -26.96
C THR A 17 2.65 -1.22 -25.76
N ALA A 18 2.33 0.07 -25.87
CA ALA A 18 2.49 1.02 -24.77
C ALA A 18 1.63 0.62 -23.56
N VAL A 19 0.37 0.23 -23.77
CA VAL A 19 -0.51 -0.21 -22.68
C VAL A 19 -0.01 -1.51 -22.05
N PHE A 20 0.37 -2.49 -22.86
CA PHE A 20 0.93 -3.75 -22.36
C PHE A 20 2.23 -3.53 -21.57
N PHE A 21 3.12 -2.68 -22.06
CA PHE A 21 4.35 -2.31 -21.37
C PHE A 21 4.06 -1.61 -20.03
N LEU A 22 3.04 -0.74 -19.95
CA LEU A 22 2.60 -0.12 -18.69
C LEU A 22 2.10 -1.14 -17.68
N ILE A 23 1.37 -2.15 -18.12
CA ILE A 23 0.90 -3.26 -17.27
C ILE A 23 2.08 -4.02 -16.69
N LEU A 24 3.03 -4.43 -17.54
CA LEU A 24 4.24 -5.13 -17.09
C LEU A 24 5.08 -4.27 -16.12
N LYS A 25 5.21 -2.97 -16.40
CA LYS A 25 5.93 -2.02 -15.54
C LYS A 25 5.25 -1.84 -14.18
N ALA A 26 3.91 -1.91 -14.12
CA ALA A 26 3.17 -1.83 -12.87
C ALA A 26 3.35 -3.10 -12.03
N PHE A 27 3.51 -4.26 -12.69
CA PHE A 27 3.73 -5.53 -12.01
C PHE A 27 5.17 -5.69 -11.50
N LEU A 28 6.18 -5.37 -12.34
CA LEU A 28 7.60 -5.40 -11.97
C LEU A 28 8.31 -4.09 -12.34
N PRO A 29 9.12 -3.52 -11.44
CA PRO A 29 9.85 -2.31 -11.73
C PRO A 29 10.96 -2.54 -12.76
N LEU A 30 11.07 -1.63 -13.73
CA LEU A 30 12.14 -1.61 -14.71
C LEU A 30 13.50 -1.25 -14.07
N ARG A 31 14.59 -1.65 -14.72
CA ARG A 31 15.95 -1.19 -14.37
C ARG A 31 16.11 0.31 -14.63
N LYS A 32 16.90 1.00 -13.77
CA LYS A 32 16.98 2.48 -13.74
C LYS A 32 17.46 3.15 -15.05
N PRO A 33 18.47 2.64 -15.81
CA PRO A 33 19.00 3.36 -16.98
C PRO A 33 17.93 3.66 -18.02
N LEU A 34 17.87 4.92 -18.50
CA LEU A 34 16.89 5.37 -19.50
C LEU A 34 17.01 4.59 -20.81
N ILE A 35 18.25 4.35 -21.25
CA ILE A 35 18.54 3.60 -22.47
C ILE A 35 17.91 2.20 -22.41
N LEU A 36 18.05 1.50 -21.26
CA LEU A 36 17.44 0.18 -21.10
C LEU A 36 15.91 0.23 -21.13
N LYS A 37 15.29 1.31 -20.67
CA LYS A 37 13.81 1.46 -20.74
C LYS A 37 13.34 1.64 -22.18
N VAL A 38 14.07 2.40 -22.98
CA VAL A 38 13.76 2.59 -24.41
C VAL A 38 13.92 1.28 -25.17
N ILE A 39 15.04 0.58 -24.97
CA ILE A 39 15.27 -0.74 -25.59
C ILE A 39 14.19 -1.74 -25.13
N ALA A 40 13.84 -1.76 -23.84
CA ALA A 40 12.78 -2.61 -23.33
C ALA A 40 11.43 -2.34 -24.00
N PHE A 41 11.09 -1.08 -24.23
CA PHE A 41 9.86 -0.71 -24.95
C PHE A 41 9.85 -1.22 -26.40
N LEU A 42 10.95 -1.06 -27.13
CA LEU A 42 11.07 -1.53 -28.51
C LEU A 42 11.01 -3.06 -28.59
N VAL A 43 11.71 -3.78 -27.68
CA VAL A 43 11.67 -5.25 -27.61
C VAL A 43 10.26 -5.73 -27.21
N CYS A 44 9.59 -5.01 -26.29
CA CYS A 44 8.22 -5.31 -25.92
C CYS A 44 7.27 -5.22 -27.11
N GLY A 45 7.46 -4.23 -28.01
CA GLY A 45 6.65 -4.11 -29.24
C GLY A 45 6.77 -5.33 -30.15
N PHE A 46 8.00 -5.79 -30.36
CA PHE A 46 8.23 -7.01 -31.11
C PHE A 46 7.58 -8.25 -30.47
N LEU A 47 7.71 -8.42 -29.15
CA LEU A 47 7.14 -9.55 -28.42
C LEU A 47 5.60 -9.49 -28.34
N ALA A 48 5.05 -8.31 -28.16
CA ALA A 48 3.61 -8.12 -28.07
C ALA A 48 2.86 -8.49 -29.35
N ASP A 49 3.46 -8.23 -30.50
CA ASP A 49 2.87 -8.54 -31.81
C ASP A 49 3.34 -9.90 -32.37
N SER A 50 4.12 -10.69 -31.61
CA SER A 50 4.56 -12.00 -32.07
C SER A 50 3.36 -12.93 -32.31
N ILE A 51 3.36 -13.55 -33.49
CA ILE A 51 2.37 -14.55 -33.91
C ILE A 51 2.98 -15.92 -33.70
N ILE A 52 2.22 -16.82 -33.10
CA ILE A 52 2.58 -18.22 -32.96
C ILE A 52 1.87 -19.00 -34.05
N TYR A 53 2.64 -19.68 -34.86
CA TYR A 53 2.10 -20.55 -35.90
C TYR A 53 1.76 -21.91 -35.30
N SER A 54 0.62 -22.44 -35.75
CA SER A 54 0.19 -23.78 -35.33
C SER A 54 1.15 -24.84 -35.85
N ASN A 55 1.35 -25.88 -35.07
CA ASN A 55 2.29 -26.96 -35.38
C ASN A 55 3.79 -26.53 -35.50
N ASP A 56 4.10 -25.32 -35.07
CA ASP A 56 5.51 -24.87 -35.01
C ASP A 56 5.97 -24.72 -33.57
N PRO A 57 6.56 -25.79 -32.97
CA PRO A 57 7.10 -25.73 -31.63
C PRO A 57 8.27 -24.73 -31.51
N GLY A 58 8.99 -24.50 -32.61
CA GLY A 58 10.11 -23.56 -32.63
C GLY A 58 9.65 -22.12 -32.38
N SER A 59 8.59 -21.67 -33.05
CA SER A 59 8.02 -20.35 -32.83
C SER A 59 7.47 -20.18 -31.41
N LEU A 60 6.79 -21.20 -30.88
CA LEU A 60 6.19 -21.17 -29.56
C LEU A 60 7.25 -21.14 -28.45
N PHE A 61 8.20 -22.08 -28.44
CA PHE A 61 9.27 -22.10 -27.45
C PHE A 61 10.24 -20.93 -27.62
N GLY A 62 10.51 -20.53 -28.85
CA GLY A 62 11.37 -19.39 -29.14
C GLY A 62 10.80 -18.07 -28.63
N THR A 63 9.52 -17.78 -28.87
CA THR A 63 8.88 -16.56 -28.37
C THR A 63 8.70 -16.58 -26.85
N MET A 64 8.40 -17.74 -26.25
CA MET A 64 8.35 -17.91 -24.81
C MET A 64 9.73 -17.64 -24.16
N LEU A 65 10.79 -18.19 -24.72
CA LEU A 65 12.15 -17.98 -24.23
C LEU A 65 12.54 -16.49 -24.39
N LEU A 66 12.25 -15.88 -25.52
CA LEU A 66 12.52 -14.46 -25.74
C LEU A 66 11.75 -13.57 -24.77
N PHE A 67 10.48 -13.88 -24.50
CA PHE A 67 9.68 -13.15 -23.48
C PHE A 67 10.29 -13.31 -22.09
N PHE A 68 10.72 -14.50 -21.72
CA PHE A 68 11.37 -14.74 -20.43
C PHE A 68 12.71 -14.01 -20.30
N LEU A 69 13.54 -14.07 -21.34
CA LEU A 69 14.81 -13.32 -21.41
C LEU A 69 14.58 -11.81 -21.33
N PHE A 70 13.56 -11.31 -22.00
CA PHE A 70 13.14 -9.91 -21.90
C PHE A 70 12.84 -9.51 -20.45
N VAL A 71 12.03 -10.30 -19.73
CA VAL A 71 11.72 -10.02 -18.33
C VAL A 71 12.98 -10.13 -17.45
N LEU A 72 13.83 -11.13 -17.69
CA LEU A 72 15.10 -11.32 -16.94
C LEU A 72 16.06 -10.13 -17.10
N LEU A 73 16.19 -9.61 -18.30
CA LEU A 73 17.18 -8.57 -18.63
C LEU A 73 16.71 -7.17 -18.21
N PHE A 74 15.45 -6.82 -18.44
CA PHE A 74 14.97 -5.45 -18.31
C PHE A 74 14.28 -5.15 -16.97
N TYR A 75 13.74 -6.17 -16.28
CA TYR A 75 13.01 -5.96 -15.04
C TYR A 75 13.83 -6.34 -13.79
N ARG A 76 13.52 -5.70 -12.67
CA ARG A 76 14.05 -6.04 -11.34
C ARG A 76 13.09 -6.99 -10.66
N GLY A 77 13.60 -7.77 -9.71
CA GLY A 77 12.81 -8.72 -8.94
C GLY A 77 13.52 -10.06 -8.80
N THR A 78 12.98 -10.91 -7.97
CA THR A 78 13.42 -12.29 -7.77
C THR A 78 13.15 -13.15 -9.00
N PHE A 79 13.79 -14.30 -9.09
CA PHE A 79 13.55 -15.25 -10.18
C PHE A 79 12.08 -15.71 -10.23
N MET A 80 11.47 -15.95 -9.04
CA MET A 80 10.06 -16.35 -8.94
C MET A 80 9.11 -15.29 -9.47
N GLU A 81 9.28 -14.03 -9.08
CA GLU A 81 8.48 -12.91 -9.61
C GLU A 81 8.54 -12.81 -11.13
N LYS A 82 9.71 -13.04 -11.70
CA LYS A 82 9.92 -13.02 -13.16
C LYS A 82 9.28 -14.21 -13.86
N LEU A 83 9.33 -15.40 -13.21
CA LEU A 83 8.65 -16.59 -13.69
C LEU A 83 7.14 -16.39 -13.67
N SER A 84 6.60 -15.81 -12.61
CA SER A 84 5.17 -15.50 -12.50
C SER A 84 4.72 -14.52 -13.59
N VAL A 85 5.53 -13.52 -13.96
CA VAL A 85 5.23 -12.64 -15.10
C VAL A 85 5.07 -13.43 -16.40
N LEU A 86 5.99 -14.37 -16.66
CA LEU A 86 5.88 -15.25 -17.84
C LEU A 86 4.58 -16.08 -17.80
N LEU A 87 4.32 -16.76 -16.69
CA LEU A 87 3.17 -17.67 -16.57
C LEU A 87 1.83 -16.94 -16.63
N VAL A 88 1.75 -15.70 -16.13
CA VAL A 88 0.53 -14.90 -16.10
C VAL A 88 0.27 -14.20 -17.44
N PHE A 89 1.26 -13.46 -17.97
CA PHE A 89 1.04 -12.57 -19.09
C PHE A 89 1.21 -13.24 -20.45
N TYR A 90 2.10 -14.20 -20.58
CA TYR A 90 2.35 -14.86 -21.86
C TYR A 90 1.13 -15.64 -22.36
N PRO A 91 0.42 -16.48 -21.56
CA PRO A 91 -0.78 -17.17 -22.03
C PRO A 91 -1.90 -16.21 -22.44
N ALA A 92 -2.12 -15.14 -21.66
CA ALA A 92 -3.13 -14.14 -21.98
C ALA A 92 -2.80 -13.42 -23.29
N LEU A 93 -1.54 -13.04 -23.49
CA LEU A 93 -1.06 -12.41 -24.72
C LEU A 93 -1.31 -13.31 -25.93
N ILE A 94 -0.88 -14.57 -25.85
CA ILE A 94 -1.04 -15.55 -26.91
C ILE A 94 -2.52 -15.83 -27.21
N ALA A 95 -3.34 -16.00 -26.17
CA ALA A 95 -4.78 -16.22 -26.31
C ALA A 95 -5.46 -15.09 -27.09
N ILE A 96 -5.16 -13.84 -26.75
CA ILE A 96 -5.76 -12.67 -27.40
C ILE A 96 -5.28 -12.56 -28.84
N ASN A 97 -3.97 -12.74 -29.09
CA ASN A 97 -3.42 -12.68 -30.43
C ASN A 97 -4.03 -13.76 -31.33
N TYR A 98 -4.15 -14.99 -30.82
CA TYR A 98 -4.76 -16.10 -31.55
C TYR A 98 -6.26 -15.84 -31.86
N LEU A 99 -7.04 -15.43 -30.85
CA LEU A 99 -8.47 -15.10 -31.03
C LEU A 99 -8.66 -14.04 -32.09
N MET A 100 -7.87 -13.00 -32.12
CA MET A 100 -7.98 -11.91 -33.09
C MET A 100 -7.54 -12.34 -34.48
N LEU A 101 -6.54 -13.21 -34.60
CA LEU A 101 -6.11 -13.75 -35.88
C LEU A 101 -7.18 -14.68 -36.49
N ASP A 102 -7.67 -15.64 -35.71
CA ASP A 102 -8.67 -16.61 -36.18
C ASP A 102 -10.02 -15.92 -36.52
N THR A 103 -10.52 -15.03 -35.64
CA THR A 103 -11.75 -14.28 -35.91
C THR A 103 -11.61 -13.38 -37.14
N GLY A 104 -10.46 -12.73 -37.30
CA GLY A 104 -10.16 -11.90 -38.46
C GLY A 104 -10.16 -12.72 -39.77
N GLY A 105 -9.51 -13.88 -39.76
CA GLY A 105 -9.49 -14.79 -40.91
C GLY A 105 -10.88 -15.32 -41.30
N ARG A 106 -11.70 -15.71 -40.32
CA ARG A 106 -13.09 -16.14 -40.52
C ARG A 106 -13.97 -15.02 -41.07
N LEU A 107 -13.84 -13.82 -40.50
CA LEU A 107 -14.57 -12.65 -40.99
C LEU A 107 -14.18 -12.31 -42.43
N PHE A 108 -12.89 -12.37 -42.76
CA PHE A 108 -12.40 -12.17 -44.10
C PHE A 108 -13.02 -13.18 -45.08
N LYS A 109 -12.99 -14.47 -44.75
CA LYS A 109 -13.60 -15.53 -45.56
C LYS A 109 -15.11 -15.36 -45.72
N LEU A 110 -15.81 -14.95 -44.65
CA LEU A 110 -17.26 -14.71 -44.66
C LEU A 110 -17.62 -13.55 -45.59
N VAL A 111 -16.86 -12.47 -45.60
CA VAL A 111 -17.13 -11.25 -46.37
C VAL A 111 -16.72 -11.39 -47.82
N THR A 112 -15.61 -12.10 -48.09
CA THR A 112 -15.03 -12.15 -49.45
C THR A 112 -15.25 -13.47 -50.16
N GLY A 113 -15.54 -14.57 -49.44
CA GLY A 113 -15.56 -15.92 -49.97
C GLY A 113 -14.18 -16.46 -50.40
N ALA A 114 -13.12 -15.67 -50.23
CA ALA A 114 -11.76 -15.94 -50.68
C ALA A 114 -10.86 -16.44 -49.57
N SER A 115 -9.75 -17.07 -49.92
CA SER A 115 -8.69 -17.44 -49.00
C SER A 115 -7.77 -16.22 -48.72
N TYR A 116 -7.06 -16.26 -47.63
CA TYR A 116 -6.07 -15.21 -47.30
C TYR A 116 -4.91 -15.14 -48.30
N GLU A 117 -4.62 -16.25 -48.97
CA GLU A 117 -3.60 -16.35 -50.00
C GLU A 117 -4.00 -15.54 -51.26
N ASP A 118 -5.30 -15.39 -51.51
CA ASP A 118 -5.84 -14.63 -52.66
C ASP A 118 -5.64 -13.11 -52.50
N THR A 119 -5.28 -12.62 -51.33
CA THR A 119 -5.02 -11.19 -51.07
C THR A 119 -3.88 -10.62 -51.91
N LEU A 120 -2.93 -11.47 -52.27
CA LEU A 120 -1.80 -11.09 -53.12
C LEU A 120 -2.22 -10.82 -54.57
N GLN A 121 -3.38 -11.34 -55.00
CA GLN A 121 -3.84 -11.29 -56.38
C GLN A 121 -4.84 -10.14 -56.64
N SER A 122 -5.44 -9.57 -55.63
CA SER A 122 -6.47 -8.53 -55.76
C SER A 122 -6.29 -7.36 -54.80
N PRO A 123 -6.15 -6.12 -55.31
CA PRO A 123 -6.05 -4.92 -54.45
C PRO A 123 -7.29 -4.70 -53.57
N LYS A 124 -8.47 -5.18 -53.96
CA LYS A 124 -9.70 -5.10 -53.17
C LYS A 124 -9.65 -6.05 -51.99
N LEU A 125 -9.16 -7.27 -52.18
CA LEU A 125 -9.00 -8.26 -51.10
C LEU A 125 -7.92 -7.80 -50.12
N ALA A 126 -6.81 -7.22 -50.59
CA ALA A 126 -5.79 -6.64 -49.76
C ALA A 126 -6.34 -5.49 -48.88
N LEU A 127 -7.19 -4.63 -49.46
CA LEU A 127 -7.82 -3.54 -48.68
C LEU A 127 -8.73 -4.08 -47.58
N ILE A 128 -9.57 -5.08 -47.87
CA ILE A 128 -10.47 -5.69 -46.86
C ILE A 128 -9.66 -6.38 -45.76
N SER A 129 -8.62 -7.13 -46.14
CA SER A 129 -7.72 -7.79 -45.18
C SER A 129 -7.07 -6.79 -44.26
N THR A 130 -6.50 -5.70 -44.80
CA THR A 130 -5.84 -4.64 -43.99
C THR A 130 -6.84 -3.94 -43.07
N ALA A 131 -8.08 -3.70 -43.57
CA ALA A 131 -9.12 -3.10 -42.73
C ALA A 131 -9.53 -4.00 -41.55
N ILE A 132 -9.69 -5.31 -41.78
CA ILE A 132 -9.99 -6.29 -40.75
C ILE A 132 -8.83 -6.38 -39.75
N HIS A 133 -7.60 -6.40 -40.24
CA HIS A 133 -6.42 -6.38 -39.36
C HIS A 133 -6.38 -5.13 -38.48
N THR A 134 -6.63 -3.95 -39.05
CA THR A 134 -6.70 -2.68 -38.32
C THR A 134 -7.78 -2.73 -37.22
N ALA A 135 -8.96 -3.26 -37.53
CA ALA A 135 -10.04 -3.44 -36.56
C ALA A 135 -9.64 -4.40 -35.42
N SER A 136 -8.93 -5.49 -35.75
CA SER A 136 -8.42 -6.43 -34.74
C SER A 136 -7.43 -5.79 -33.80
N LEU A 137 -6.54 -4.93 -34.30
CA LEU A 137 -5.58 -4.18 -33.45
C LEU A 137 -6.30 -3.17 -32.56
N LEU A 138 -7.36 -2.53 -33.06
CA LEU A 138 -8.17 -1.64 -32.21
C LEU A 138 -8.85 -2.41 -31.07
N LEU A 139 -9.40 -3.58 -31.34
CA LEU A 139 -10.00 -4.43 -30.30
C LEU A 139 -8.97 -4.91 -29.27
N ARG A 140 -7.76 -5.27 -29.72
CA ARG A 140 -6.64 -5.61 -28.80
C ARG A 140 -6.31 -4.42 -27.90
N LEU A 141 -6.17 -3.22 -28.46
CA LEU A 141 -5.89 -2.01 -27.71
C LEU A 141 -6.97 -1.74 -26.66
N LEU A 142 -8.25 -1.80 -27.05
CA LEU A 142 -9.37 -1.61 -26.12
C LEU A 142 -9.40 -2.65 -25.00
N PHE A 143 -9.10 -3.90 -25.32
CA PHE A 143 -8.99 -4.96 -24.33
C PHE A 143 -7.91 -4.66 -23.29
N TRP A 144 -6.70 -4.30 -23.73
CA TRP A 144 -5.58 -4.03 -22.80
C TRP A 144 -5.77 -2.72 -22.02
N ILE A 145 -6.44 -1.71 -22.59
CA ILE A 145 -6.86 -0.52 -21.84
C ILE A 145 -7.85 -0.92 -20.73
N GLY A 146 -8.84 -1.76 -21.04
CA GLY A 146 -9.77 -2.28 -20.05
C GLY A 146 -9.04 -3.06 -18.94
N ALA A 147 -8.12 -3.94 -19.31
CA ALA A 147 -7.28 -4.69 -18.38
C ALA A 147 -6.45 -3.74 -17.48
N TRP A 148 -5.83 -2.71 -18.06
CA TRP A 148 -5.09 -1.70 -17.32
C TRP A 148 -5.96 -0.96 -16.30
N LEU A 149 -7.15 -0.50 -16.72
CA LEU A 149 -8.06 0.24 -15.83
C LEU A 149 -8.51 -0.60 -14.63
N VAL A 150 -8.76 -1.90 -14.85
CA VAL A 150 -9.15 -2.83 -13.79
C VAL A 150 -7.97 -3.17 -12.87
N LEU A 151 -6.81 -3.48 -13.45
CA LEU A 151 -5.70 -4.09 -12.72
C LEU A 151 -4.73 -3.08 -12.10
N ARG A 152 -4.62 -1.83 -12.61
CA ARG A 152 -3.59 -0.87 -12.19
C ARG A 152 -3.50 -0.67 -10.67
N ARG A 153 -4.66 -0.63 -9.98
CA ARG A 153 -4.72 -0.43 -8.52
C ARG A 153 -4.20 -1.61 -7.73
N PHE A 154 -4.26 -2.79 -8.33
CA PHE A 154 -3.85 -4.05 -7.70
C PHE A 154 -2.39 -4.38 -8.04
N LEU A 155 -1.98 -4.18 -9.28
CA LEU A 155 -0.63 -4.52 -9.75
C LEU A 155 0.46 -3.76 -9.01
N GLU A 156 0.26 -2.48 -8.72
CA GLU A 156 1.24 -1.66 -8.00
C GLU A 156 1.49 -2.13 -6.54
N LYS A 157 0.56 -2.92 -5.98
CA LYS A 157 0.64 -3.42 -4.62
C LYS A 157 1.34 -4.79 -4.49
N ILE A 158 1.33 -5.60 -5.56
CA ILE A 158 1.75 -7.01 -5.52
C ILE A 158 3.26 -7.22 -5.36
N PRO A 159 4.16 -6.50 -6.06
CA PRO A 159 5.51 -7.01 -6.33
C PRO A 159 6.48 -7.06 -5.16
N SER A 160 6.31 -6.30 -4.10
CA SER A 160 7.40 -6.10 -3.15
C SER A 160 7.31 -6.95 -1.87
N HIS A 161 6.23 -7.71 -1.66
CA HIS A 161 5.94 -8.25 -0.34
C HIS A 161 5.34 -9.65 -0.27
N LEU A 162 5.13 -10.33 -1.40
CA LEU A 162 4.72 -11.72 -1.39
C LEU A 162 5.94 -12.62 -1.15
N ASN A 163 5.81 -13.59 -0.24
CA ASN A 163 6.84 -14.57 -0.03
C ASN A 163 6.90 -15.60 -1.18
N THR A 164 8.02 -16.28 -1.31
CA THR A 164 8.26 -17.29 -2.36
C THR A 164 7.20 -18.39 -2.38
N LYS A 165 6.64 -18.75 -1.22
CA LYS A 165 5.59 -19.79 -1.12
C LYS A 165 4.28 -19.33 -1.76
N THR A 166 3.90 -18.08 -1.55
CA THR A 166 2.68 -17.49 -2.15
C THR A 166 2.82 -17.38 -3.66
N TRP A 167 3.99 -16.97 -4.17
CA TRP A 167 4.27 -16.96 -5.61
C TRP A 167 4.15 -18.38 -6.22
N LEU A 168 4.72 -19.38 -5.57
CA LEU A 168 4.65 -20.76 -6.04
C LEU A 168 3.20 -21.28 -6.12
N ILE A 169 2.35 -20.94 -5.17
CA ILE A 169 0.92 -21.31 -5.20
C ILE A 169 0.21 -20.64 -6.38
N ILE A 170 0.45 -19.35 -6.62
CA ILE A 170 -0.11 -18.60 -7.75
C ILE A 170 0.34 -19.22 -9.06
N ASP A 171 1.63 -19.51 -9.21
CA ASP A 171 2.21 -20.10 -10.41
C ASP A 171 1.65 -21.51 -10.69
N MET A 172 1.41 -22.31 -9.66
CA MET A 172 0.75 -23.63 -9.80
C MET A 172 -0.70 -23.49 -10.31
N LEU A 173 -1.45 -22.50 -9.83
CA LEU A 173 -2.82 -22.27 -10.29
C LEU A 173 -2.86 -21.85 -11.76
N ILE A 174 -1.92 -21.00 -12.18
CA ILE A 174 -1.84 -20.50 -13.55
C ILE A 174 -1.32 -21.56 -14.52
N LEU A 175 -0.49 -22.48 -14.03
CA LEU A 175 0.15 -23.51 -14.87
C LEU A 175 -0.85 -24.34 -15.66
N SER A 176 -2.04 -24.61 -15.12
CA SER A 176 -3.10 -25.33 -15.82
C SER A 176 -3.57 -24.59 -17.07
N SER A 177 -3.75 -23.27 -17.00
CA SER A 177 -4.14 -22.43 -18.12
C SER A 177 -3.04 -22.31 -19.17
N PHE A 178 -1.79 -22.22 -18.68
CA PHE A 178 -0.61 -22.22 -19.54
C PHE A 178 -0.53 -23.50 -20.36
N VAL A 179 -0.65 -24.66 -19.72
CA VAL A 179 -0.62 -25.98 -20.37
C VAL A 179 -1.79 -26.12 -21.35
N ALA A 180 -2.98 -25.67 -20.98
CA ALA A 180 -4.17 -25.76 -21.85
C ALA A 180 -4.00 -24.98 -23.17
N ILE A 181 -3.54 -23.72 -23.11
CA ILE A 181 -3.26 -22.90 -24.30
C ILE A 181 -2.15 -23.53 -25.13
N PHE A 182 -1.07 -23.94 -24.48
CA PHE A 182 0.05 -24.58 -25.14
C PHE A 182 -0.38 -25.82 -25.93
N THR A 183 -1.15 -26.71 -25.29
CA THR A 183 -1.66 -27.94 -25.90
C THR A 183 -2.51 -27.65 -27.12
N ILE A 184 -3.38 -26.63 -27.05
CA ILE A 184 -4.28 -26.31 -28.16
C ILE A 184 -3.54 -25.70 -29.34
N ILE A 185 -2.63 -24.77 -29.10
CA ILE A 185 -1.87 -24.15 -30.18
C ILE A 185 -0.96 -25.16 -30.85
N TYR A 186 -0.41 -26.11 -30.07
CA TYR A 186 0.47 -27.15 -30.59
C TYR A 186 -0.26 -28.20 -31.43
N PHE A 187 -1.36 -28.77 -30.90
CA PHE A 187 -2.04 -29.88 -31.55
C PHE A 187 -3.08 -29.45 -32.58
N MET A 188 -3.49 -28.18 -32.57
CA MET A 188 -4.49 -27.62 -33.47
C MET A 188 -5.64 -28.59 -33.77
N PRO A 189 -6.64 -28.72 -32.92
CA PRO A 189 -7.78 -29.58 -33.20
C PRO A 189 -8.47 -29.07 -34.48
N GLU A 190 -8.86 -29.97 -35.40
CA GLU A 190 -9.57 -29.68 -36.62
C GLU A 190 -10.87 -28.87 -36.37
N GLN A 191 -11.42 -28.99 -35.18
CA GLN A 191 -12.57 -28.20 -34.69
C GLN A 191 -12.12 -26.95 -33.93
N THR A 192 -11.94 -25.88 -34.65
CA THR A 192 -11.49 -24.60 -34.09
C THR A 192 -12.43 -23.98 -33.04
N ALA A 193 -13.71 -24.39 -32.98
CA ALA A 193 -14.68 -23.88 -31.99
C ALA A 193 -14.26 -24.14 -30.55
N ILE A 194 -13.51 -25.19 -30.26
CA ILE A 194 -13.01 -25.54 -28.90
C ILE A 194 -11.95 -24.52 -28.43
N VAL A 195 -11.25 -23.89 -29.34
CA VAL A 195 -10.17 -22.94 -29.01
C VAL A 195 -10.70 -21.68 -28.31
N TYR A 196 -11.88 -21.20 -28.69
CA TYR A 196 -12.47 -19.98 -28.13
C TYR A 196 -12.72 -20.08 -26.62
N PRO A 197 -13.46 -21.10 -26.10
CA PRO A 197 -13.66 -21.21 -24.66
C PRO A 197 -12.36 -21.42 -23.88
N ILE A 198 -11.36 -22.08 -24.46
CA ILE A 198 -10.10 -22.30 -23.78
C ILE A 198 -9.23 -21.03 -23.73
N CYS A 199 -9.19 -20.26 -24.82
CA CYS A 199 -8.58 -18.92 -24.80
C CYS A 199 -9.26 -18.03 -23.77
N GLY A 200 -10.61 -18.04 -23.73
CA GLY A 200 -11.39 -17.33 -22.72
C GLY A 200 -11.03 -17.77 -21.29
N ALA A 201 -11.02 -19.08 -21.04
CA ALA A 201 -10.66 -19.63 -19.73
C ALA A 201 -9.24 -19.23 -19.31
N SER A 202 -8.28 -19.23 -20.21
CA SER A 202 -6.90 -18.83 -19.92
C SER A 202 -6.77 -17.35 -19.60
N ILE A 203 -7.50 -16.49 -20.32
CA ILE A 203 -7.54 -15.05 -20.02
C ILE A 203 -8.15 -14.82 -18.63
N PHE A 204 -9.31 -15.44 -18.34
CA PHE A 204 -9.95 -15.33 -17.04
C PHE A 204 -9.08 -15.89 -15.91
N SER A 205 -8.40 -17.01 -16.12
CA SER A 205 -7.49 -17.59 -15.13
C SER A 205 -6.29 -16.67 -14.87
N SER A 206 -5.67 -16.10 -15.90
CA SER A 206 -4.56 -15.17 -15.76
C SER A 206 -4.96 -13.93 -14.94
N PHE A 207 -6.06 -13.28 -15.28
CA PHE A 207 -6.56 -12.12 -14.55
C PHE A 207 -7.10 -12.48 -13.16
N GLY A 208 -7.77 -13.63 -13.03
CA GLY A 208 -8.26 -14.15 -11.75
C GLY A 208 -7.14 -14.41 -10.76
N CYS A 209 -6.02 -14.99 -11.21
CA CYS A 209 -4.85 -15.21 -10.38
C CYS A 209 -4.17 -13.91 -9.95
N MET A 210 -4.10 -12.89 -10.82
CA MET A 210 -3.61 -11.56 -10.44
C MET A 210 -4.50 -10.90 -9.39
N TYR A 211 -5.82 -10.99 -9.55
CA TYR A 211 -6.77 -10.49 -8.56
C TYR A 211 -6.65 -11.23 -7.24
N LEU A 212 -6.52 -12.56 -7.28
CA LEU A 212 -6.33 -13.39 -6.08
C LEU A 212 -5.05 -13.03 -5.34
N ALA A 213 -3.94 -12.84 -6.06
CA ALA A 213 -2.68 -12.40 -5.49
C ALA A 213 -2.81 -11.06 -4.75
N ALA A 214 -3.48 -10.09 -5.37
CA ALA A 214 -3.75 -8.80 -4.77
C ALA A 214 -4.66 -8.90 -3.54
N TYR A 215 -5.71 -9.71 -3.62
CA TYR A 215 -6.62 -9.95 -2.51
C TYR A 215 -5.93 -10.60 -1.30
N ILE A 216 -5.11 -11.64 -1.55
CA ILE A 216 -4.33 -12.30 -0.49
C ILE A 216 -3.40 -11.27 0.18
N TYR A 217 -2.72 -10.45 -0.60
CA TYR A 217 -1.84 -9.42 -0.07
C TYR A 217 -2.58 -8.42 0.82
N ASP A 218 -3.71 -7.88 0.37
CA ASP A 218 -4.52 -6.92 1.13
C ASP A 218 -5.09 -7.54 2.42
N SER A 219 -5.54 -8.80 2.34
CA SER A 219 -6.00 -9.58 3.49
C SER A 219 -4.89 -9.81 4.52
N MET A 220 -3.69 -10.17 4.08
CA MET A 220 -2.53 -10.35 4.97
C MET A 220 -2.11 -9.04 5.63
N GLN A 221 -2.11 -7.92 4.90
CA GLN A 221 -1.81 -6.60 5.45
C GLN A 221 -2.84 -6.19 6.51
N THR A 222 -4.11 -6.46 6.25
CA THR A 222 -5.19 -6.16 7.19
C THR A 222 -5.05 -7.02 8.46
N ALA A 223 -4.82 -8.31 8.31
CA ALA A 223 -4.60 -9.23 9.44
C ALA A 223 -3.40 -8.80 10.29
N TYR A 224 -2.29 -8.41 9.65
CA TYR A 224 -1.11 -7.92 10.36
C TYR A 224 -1.38 -6.64 11.15
N ARG A 225 -2.13 -5.69 10.57
CA ARG A 225 -2.54 -4.45 11.27
C ARG A 225 -3.41 -4.75 12.49
N VAL A 226 -4.39 -5.64 12.34
CA VAL A 226 -5.26 -6.07 13.44
C VAL A 226 -4.43 -6.69 14.56
N GLN A 227 -3.50 -7.58 14.23
CA GLN A 227 -2.62 -8.19 15.22
C GLN A 227 -1.74 -7.16 15.95
N GLN A 228 -1.19 -6.18 15.25
CA GLN A 228 -0.42 -5.09 15.88
C GLN A 228 -1.29 -4.26 16.83
N MET A 229 -2.53 -3.94 16.43
CA MET A 229 -3.47 -3.22 17.28
C MET A 229 -3.84 -4.02 18.54
N GLU A 230 -4.00 -5.34 18.43
CA GLU A 230 -4.27 -6.22 19.57
C GLU A 230 -3.11 -6.23 20.57
N ILE A 231 -1.88 -6.39 20.08
CA ILE A 231 -0.66 -6.34 20.93
C ILE A 231 -0.56 -4.99 21.64
N GLN A 232 -0.81 -3.90 20.93
CA GLN A 232 -0.76 -2.55 21.53
C GLN A 232 -1.86 -2.37 22.59
N ARG A 233 -3.08 -2.84 22.32
CA ARG A 233 -4.20 -2.79 23.26
C ARG A 233 -3.88 -3.58 24.54
N ASP A 234 -3.31 -4.79 24.40
CA ASP A 234 -3.01 -5.64 25.54
C ASP A 234 -1.86 -5.07 26.36
N TYR A 235 -0.85 -4.48 25.74
CA TYR A 235 0.21 -3.71 26.42
C TYR A 235 -0.37 -2.58 27.28
N TYR A 236 -1.29 -1.77 26.74
CA TYR A 236 -1.89 -0.69 27.51
C TYR A 236 -2.79 -1.19 28.63
N LYS A 237 -3.52 -2.28 28.43
CA LYS A 237 -4.32 -2.89 29.51
C LYS A 237 -3.44 -3.35 30.68
N GLU A 238 -2.31 -3.99 30.38
CA GLU A 238 -1.37 -4.44 31.40
C GLU A 238 -0.78 -3.24 32.16
N ARG A 239 -0.42 -2.17 31.44
CA ARG A 239 0.09 -0.93 32.05
C ARG A 239 -0.95 -0.25 32.95
N ILE A 240 -2.22 -0.21 32.54
CA ILE A 240 -3.30 0.32 33.38
C ILE A 240 -3.41 -0.49 34.66
N ALA A 241 -3.49 -1.82 34.56
CA ALA A 241 -3.61 -2.70 35.74
C ALA A 241 -2.40 -2.58 36.68
N GLU A 242 -1.18 -2.38 36.15
CA GLU A 242 0.02 -2.17 36.97
C GLU A 242 -0.03 -0.82 37.68
N GLU A 243 -0.47 0.24 37.00
CA GLU A 243 -0.56 1.59 37.58
C GLU A 243 -1.66 1.67 38.65
N GLU A 244 -2.81 1.03 38.46
CA GLU A 244 -3.84 0.90 39.48
C GLU A 244 -3.28 0.19 40.74
N ARG A 245 -2.49 -0.87 40.54
CA ARG A 245 -1.86 -1.59 41.65
C ARG A 245 -0.87 -0.70 42.41
N VAL A 246 -0.04 0.04 41.66
CA VAL A 246 0.93 0.98 42.24
C VAL A 246 0.20 2.10 43.00
N ARG A 247 -0.87 2.67 42.40
CA ARG A 247 -1.71 3.70 43.05
C ARG A 247 -2.33 3.19 44.36
N ALA A 248 -2.83 1.95 44.41
CA ALA A 248 -3.37 1.34 45.61
C ALA A 248 -2.29 1.22 46.70
N ILE A 249 -1.07 0.81 46.36
CA ILE A 249 0.05 0.72 47.30
C ILE A 249 0.41 2.12 47.85
N TYR A 250 0.47 3.14 47.03
CA TYR A 250 0.73 4.51 47.45
C TYR A 250 -0.35 5.07 48.38
N HIS A 251 -1.62 4.81 48.07
CA HIS A 251 -2.74 5.20 48.93
C HIS A 251 -2.64 4.56 50.31
N ASP A 252 -2.32 3.26 50.37
CA ASP A 252 -2.16 2.54 51.63
C ASP A 252 -0.94 3.05 52.44
N LEU A 253 0.17 3.34 51.71
CA LEU A 253 1.38 3.94 52.36
C LEU A 253 1.06 5.32 52.94
N LYS A 254 0.30 6.17 52.22
CA LYS A 254 -0.13 7.48 52.68
C LYS A 254 -1.00 7.39 53.95
N ASN A 255 -1.91 6.43 53.98
CA ASN A 255 -2.75 6.18 55.14
C ASN A 255 -1.94 5.70 56.35
N HIS A 256 -0.94 4.83 56.15
CA HIS A 256 -0.04 4.38 57.22
C HIS A 256 0.81 5.53 57.75
N LEU A 257 1.32 6.43 56.86
CA LEU A 257 2.07 7.61 57.29
C LEU A 257 1.22 8.57 58.14
N LEU A 258 -0.05 8.81 57.77
CA LEU A 258 -0.98 9.62 58.56
C LEU A 258 -1.21 9.03 59.96
N VAL A 259 -1.33 7.71 60.09
CA VAL A 259 -1.46 7.03 61.36
C VAL A 259 -0.17 7.13 62.18
N MET A 260 0.99 7.04 61.56
CA MET A 260 2.30 7.22 62.23
C MET A 260 2.48 8.65 62.73
N GLU A 261 2.20 9.68 61.90
CA GLU A 261 2.22 11.10 62.33
C GLU A 261 1.36 11.37 63.56
N SER A 262 0.22 10.71 63.68
CA SER A 262 -0.72 10.89 64.77
C SER A 262 -0.27 10.23 66.11
N ARG A 263 0.63 9.24 66.02
CA ARG A 263 1.03 8.41 67.22
C ARG A 263 2.41 8.69 67.77
N GLN A 264 3.27 9.50 67.11
CA GLN A 264 4.65 9.69 67.54
C GLN A 264 4.95 11.13 67.98
N ASN A 265 5.66 11.24 69.16
CA ASN A 265 5.97 12.49 69.81
C ASN A 265 7.37 13.02 69.49
N THR A 266 8.14 12.47 68.56
CA THR A 266 9.49 12.90 68.19
C THR A 266 9.52 13.73 66.94
N GLU A 267 10.13 14.92 66.99
CA GLU A 267 10.22 15.89 65.90
C GLU A 267 10.90 15.30 64.61
N GLU A 268 11.94 14.48 64.82
CA GLU A 268 12.64 13.80 63.67
C GLU A 268 11.75 12.85 62.89
N THR A 269 10.91 12.09 63.57
CA THR A 269 9.98 11.14 62.89
C THR A 269 8.86 11.87 62.17
N ARG A 270 8.47 13.02 62.66
CA ARG A 270 7.48 13.90 62.04
C ARG A 270 8.02 14.53 60.75
N GLN A 271 9.27 15.01 60.77
CA GLN A 271 9.95 15.54 59.59
C GLN A 271 10.17 14.47 58.52
N MET A 272 10.53 13.23 58.93
CA MET A 272 10.72 12.12 58.01
C MET A 272 9.40 11.70 57.33
N ALA A 273 8.31 11.64 58.10
CA ALA A 273 6.97 11.35 57.56
C ALA A 273 6.48 12.46 56.60
N GLN A 274 6.75 13.74 56.92
CA GLN A 274 6.46 14.86 56.04
C GLN A 274 7.25 14.81 54.72
N THR A 275 8.54 14.46 54.78
CA THR A 275 9.39 14.32 53.58
C THR A 275 8.90 13.17 52.70
N LEU A 276 8.55 12.02 53.25
CA LEU A 276 7.98 10.89 52.53
C LEU A 276 6.63 11.24 51.92
N ARG A 277 5.80 12.01 52.63
CA ARG A 277 4.52 12.47 52.15
C ARG A 277 4.64 13.44 50.99
N SER A 278 5.62 14.36 50.99
CA SER A 278 5.88 15.24 49.87
C SER A 278 6.34 14.47 48.62
N GLN A 279 7.22 13.46 48.82
CA GLN A 279 7.65 12.59 47.71
C GLN A 279 6.51 11.76 47.11
N ILE A 280 5.56 11.34 47.96
CA ILE A 280 4.35 10.63 47.50
C ILE A 280 3.42 11.61 46.77
N ALA A 281 3.25 12.84 47.26
CA ALA A 281 2.44 13.87 46.61
C ALA A 281 3.01 14.25 45.22
N ASP A 282 4.32 14.39 45.10
CA ASP A 282 5.00 14.63 43.82
C ASP A 282 4.78 13.48 42.80
N TYR A 283 4.55 12.25 43.28
CA TYR A 283 4.20 11.11 42.43
C TYR A 283 2.71 11.11 42.04
N GLU A 284 1.81 11.60 42.92
CA GLU A 284 0.36 11.73 42.64
C GLU A 284 0.04 12.91 41.72
N ASP A 285 0.85 14.01 41.75
CA ASP A 285 0.59 15.26 41.02
C ASP A 285 0.95 15.19 39.52
N TYR A 286 1.38 14.04 39.00
CA TYR A 286 1.71 13.86 37.59
C TYR A 286 0.43 13.73 36.77
N VAL A 287 0.06 14.80 36.06
CA VAL A 287 -0.94 14.90 35.00
C VAL A 287 -2.28 14.19 35.28
N HIS A 288 -3.20 14.91 35.91
CA HIS A 288 -4.60 14.49 35.98
C HIS A 288 -5.41 15.17 34.88
N THR A 289 -5.54 14.48 33.71
CA THR A 289 -6.34 14.97 32.60
C THR A 289 -7.84 14.77 32.80
N GLY A 290 -8.24 13.92 33.74
CA GLY A 290 -9.61 13.44 33.91
C GLY A 290 -9.94 12.17 33.13
N ASN A 291 -8.93 11.59 32.45
CA ASN A 291 -9.03 10.30 31.79
C ASN A 291 -7.78 9.47 32.10
N GLU A 292 -7.96 8.39 32.85
CA GLU A 292 -6.84 7.55 33.35
C GLU A 292 -5.98 6.96 32.22
N PHE A 293 -6.59 6.63 31.09
CA PHE A 293 -5.85 6.09 29.94
C PHE A 293 -4.93 7.15 29.31
N LEU A 294 -5.41 8.38 29.20
CA LEU A 294 -4.60 9.50 28.68
C LEU A 294 -3.49 9.89 29.64
N ASP A 295 -3.74 9.84 30.95
CA ASP A 295 -2.74 10.09 32.00
C ASP A 295 -1.52 9.16 31.83
N ILE A 296 -1.76 7.86 31.56
CA ILE A 296 -0.71 6.88 31.32
C ILE A 296 0.09 7.20 30.05
N ILE A 297 -0.60 7.57 28.97
CA ILE A 297 0.07 7.92 27.71
C ILE A 297 0.97 9.14 27.91
N LEU A 298 0.47 10.19 28.54
CA LEU A 298 1.22 11.42 28.77
C LEU A 298 2.42 11.19 29.68
N LYS A 299 2.27 10.36 30.70
CA LYS A 299 3.36 9.96 31.60
C LYS A 299 4.47 9.20 30.87
N ASP A 300 4.12 8.19 30.04
CA ASP A 300 5.09 7.46 29.21
C ASP A 300 5.81 8.40 28.23
N LYS A 301 5.07 9.33 27.60
CA LYS A 301 5.65 10.30 26.68
C LYS A 301 6.54 11.33 27.36
N ALA A 302 6.16 11.81 28.56
CA ALA A 302 6.98 12.70 29.35
C ALA A 302 8.31 12.05 29.78
N ALA A 303 8.27 10.76 30.18
CA ALA A 303 9.47 10.00 30.49
C ALA A 303 10.41 9.87 29.27
N LYS A 304 9.87 9.50 28.12
CA LYS A 304 10.63 9.42 26.86
C LYS A 304 11.19 10.77 26.41
N ALA A 305 10.43 11.86 26.56
CA ALA A 305 10.91 13.20 26.25
C ALA A 305 12.11 13.59 27.14
N ARG A 306 12.07 13.27 28.44
CA ARG A 306 13.17 13.50 29.37
C ARG A 306 14.43 12.73 28.97
N GLU A 307 14.32 11.45 28.61
CA GLU A 307 15.43 10.64 28.10
C GLU A 307 16.07 11.24 26.83
N ARG A 308 15.27 11.88 25.98
CA ARG A 308 15.70 12.52 24.73
C ARG A 308 16.08 13.99 24.90
N LYS A 309 16.06 14.49 26.13
CA LYS A 309 16.35 15.89 26.51
C LYS A 309 15.45 16.88 25.73
N ILE A 310 14.17 16.58 25.68
CA ILE A 310 13.14 17.43 25.08
C ILE A 310 12.36 18.08 26.22
N ASP A 311 12.21 19.41 26.20
CA ASP A 311 11.30 20.12 27.10
C ASP A 311 9.85 19.77 26.69
N PHE A 312 9.15 19.07 27.58
CA PHE A 312 7.82 18.54 27.34
C PHE A 312 6.82 19.15 28.31
N SER A 313 5.81 19.83 27.77
CA SER A 313 4.73 20.42 28.55
C SER A 313 3.38 19.89 28.07
N ALA A 314 2.54 19.43 29.03
CA ALA A 314 1.19 18.97 28.76
C ALA A 314 0.19 19.73 29.63
N LEU A 315 -0.74 20.45 28.99
CA LEU A 315 -1.87 21.12 29.62
C LEU A 315 -3.15 20.54 29.04
N VAL A 316 -3.73 19.55 29.69
CA VAL A 316 -4.82 18.73 29.14
C VAL A 316 -5.97 18.67 30.15
N ASP A 317 -7.14 19.14 29.75
CA ASP A 317 -8.42 18.89 30.41
C ASP A 317 -9.28 17.99 29.50
N PHE A 318 -9.45 16.75 29.94
CA PHE A 318 -10.14 15.71 29.16
C PHE A 318 -11.39 15.17 29.88
N LYS A 319 -11.87 15.89 30.90
CA LYS A 319 -13.06 15.50 31.67
C LYS A 319 -14.30 15.46 30.78
N GLY A 320 -15.06 14.38 30.90
CA GLY A 320 -16.28 14.20 30.12
C GLY A 320 -16.08 13.84 28.65
N MET A 321 -14.86 13.36 28.28
CA MET A 321 -14.56 12.88 26.93
C MET A 321 -14.63 11.36 26.81
N ASP A 322 -15.53 10.71 27.56
CA ASP A 322 -15.68 9.25 27.64
C ASP A 322 -16.22 8.63 26.34
N PHE A 323 -16.69 9.46 25.40
CA PHE A 323 -17.12 9.01 24.09
C PHE A 323 -15.97 8.59 23.17
N LEU A 324 -14.72 8.99 23.47
CA LEU A 324 -13.56 8.58 22.72
C LEU A 324 -13.04 7.21 23.22
N GLU A 325 -12.92 6.27 22.28
CA GLU A 325 -12.40 4.94 22.60
C GLU A 325 -10.90 5.01 23.01
N PRO A 326 -10.45 4.21 23.99
CA PRO A 326 -9.07 4.19 24.45
C PRO A 326 -8.04 3.98 23.31
N LEU A 327 -8.37 3.17 22.33
CA LEU A 327 -7.51 2.92 21.17
C LEU A 327 -7.35 4.17 20.29
N ASP A 328 -8.43 4.95 20.12
CA ASP A 328 -8.40 6.18 19.34
C ASP A 328 -7.65 7.29 20.09
N ILE A 329 -7.81 7.38 21.43
CA ILE A 329 -7.02 8.25 22.29
C ILE A 329 -5.51 7.94 22.12
N SER A 330 -5.14 6.65 22.21
CA SER A 330 -3.75 6.21 21.97
C SER A 330 -3.26 6.54 20.58
N THR A 331 -4.09 6.34 19.56
CA THR A 331 -3.75 6.63 18.17
C THR A 331 -3.53 8.12 17.95
N ILE A 332 -4.40 8.96 18.48
CA ILE A 332 -4.34 10.42 18.33
C ILE A 332 -3.14 10.98 19.10
N PHE A 333 -3.12 10.84 20.42
CA PHE A 333 -2.08 11.43 21.27
C PHE A 333 -0.72 10.74 21.08
N GLY A 334 -0.70 9.40 21.00
CA GLY A 334 0.52 8.63 20.80
C GLY A 334 1.26 9.02 19.53
N ASN A 335 0.59 8.97 18.37
CA ASN A 335 1.23 9.34 17.11
C ASN A 335 1.54 10.84 17.00
N ALA A 336 0.67 11.71 17.53
CA ALA A 336 0.92 13.15 17.49
C ALA A 336 2.16 13.53 18.28
N ILE A 337 2.30 13.01 19.51
CA ILE A 337 3.44 13.31 20.38
C ILE A 337 4.72 12.66 19.86
N ASP A 338 4.67 11.41 19.37
CA ASP A 338 5.84 10.75 18.77
C ASP A 338 6.37 11.51 17.55
N ASN A 339 5.48 11.96 16.64
CA ASN A 339 5.87 12.78 15.51
C ASN A 339 6.50 14.11 15.95
N ALA A 340 5.93 14.76 16.97
CA ALA A 340 6.45 16.00 17.52
C ALA A 340 7.84 15.83 18.14
N MET A 341 8.05 14.77 18.92
CA MET A 341 9.34 14.45 19.52
C MET A 341 10.40 14.12 18.45
N GLU A 342 10.06 13.27 17.47
CA GLU A 342 10.97 12.94 16.37
C GLU A 342 11.41 14.17 15.55
N ALA A 343 10.51 15.12 15.33
CA ALA A 343 10.84 16.35 14.64
C ALA A 343 11.72 17.26 15.50
N SER A 344 11.42 17.39 16.80
CA SER A 344 12.17 18.20 17.73
C SER A 344 13.59 17.67 18.00
N GLU A 345 13.79 16.35 17.97
CA GLU A 345 15.12 15.72 18.10
C GLU A 345 16.15 16.16 17.05
N GLN A 346 15.69 16.68 15.91
CA GLN A 346 16.57 17.20 14.85
C GLN A 346 17.23 18.55 15.22
N LEU A 347 16.78 19.17 16.30
CA LEU A 347 17.30 20.44 16.81
C LEU A 347 18.37 20.23 17.91
N PRO A 348 19.22 21.27 18.20
CA PRO A 348 20.04 21.31 19.39
C PRO A 348 19.21 21.11 20.66
N GLU A 349 19.80 20.54 21.74
CA GLU A 349 19.08 20.19 22.98
C GLU A 349 18.32 21.38 23.59
N GLU A 350 18.87 22.58 23.53
CA GLU A 350 18.32 23.82 24.05
C GLU A 350 17.05 24.33 23.31
N ASP A 351 16.87 23.88 22.07
CA ASP A 351 15.73 24.30 21.23
C ASP A 351 14.62 23.23 21.14
N ARG A 352 14.79 22.09 21.81
CA ARG A 352 13.84 20.98 21.78
C ARG A 352 12.64 21.24 22.68
N LEU A 353 11.50 21.53 22.07
CA LEU A 353 10.25 21.82 22.77
C LEU A 353 9.08 21.06 22.14
N VAL A 354 8.26 20.44 22.98
CA VAL A 354 6.98 19.84 22.59
C VAL A 354 5.91 20.25 23.59
N THR A 355 4.85 20.85 23.11
CA THR A 355 3.71 21.26 23.92
C THR A 355 2.44 20.54 23.48
N VAL A 356 1.71 19.96 24.42
CA VAL A 356 0.43 19.28 24.21
C VAL A 356 -0.65 20.02 24.98
N LYS A 357 -1.71 20.43 24.30
CA LYS A 357 -2.89 21.04 24.91
C LYS A 357 -4.14 20.31 24.45
N ALA A 358 -5.06 20.07 25.37
CA ALA A 358 -6.39 19.62 25.03
C ALA A 358 -7.40 20.28 25.96
N GLU A 359 -8.44 20.84 25.39
CA GLU A 359 -9.46 21.57 26.13
C GLU A 359 -10.82 21.52 25.42
N ARG A 360 -11.86 21.67 26.20
CA ARG A 360 -13.21 21.83 25.65
C ARG A 360 -13.45 23.28 25.26
N VAL A 361 -13.73 23.52 24.00
CA VAL A 361 -14.10 24.83 23.46
C VAL A 361 -15.54 24.75 22.96
N ARG A 362 -16.51 25.20 23.76
CA ARG A 362 -17.95 25.03 23.51
C ARG A 362 -18.32 23.55 23.37
N ASP A 363 -18.84 23.16 22.19
CA ASP A 363 -19.25 21.79 21.88
C ASP A 363 -18.18 21.02 21.08
N MET A 364 -16.92 21.45 21.20
CA MET A 364 -15.78 20.85 20.51
C MET A 364 -14.65 20.53 21.49
N LEU A 365 -14.02 19.39 21.31
CA LEU A 365 -12.73 19.07 21.88
C LEU A 365 -11.66 19.60 20.94
N LEU A 366 -10.85 20.54 21.41
CA LEU A 366 -9.67 21.04 20.70
C LEU A 366 -8.42 20.38 21.27
N ILE A 367 -7.70 19.64 20.43
CA ILE A 367 -6.37 19.07 20.75
C ILE A 367 -5.34 19.81 19.91
N THR A 368 -4.28 20.28 20.55
CA THR A 368 -3.18 21.00 19.91
C THR A 368 -1.85 20.37 20.34
N VAL A 369 -1.04 19.98 19.35
CA VAL A 369 0.34 19.54 19.57
C VAL A 369 1.26 20.44 18.77
N GLU A 370 2.17 21.12 19.47
CA GLU A 370 3.12 22.05 18.88
C GLU A 370 4.54 21.62 19.22
N ASN A 371 5.44 21.70 18.26
CA ASN A 371 6.85 21.42 18.45
C ASN A 371 7.73 22.34 17.62
N ASN A 372 8.96 22.54 18.08
CA ASN A 372 9.99 23.21 17.30
C ASN A 372 10.51 22.29 16.19
N THR A 373 10.84 22.87 15.02
CA THR A 373 11.38 22.16 13.86
C THR A 373 12.52 22.96 13.21
N PRO A 374 13.46 22.33 12.49
CA PRO A 374 14.47 23.03 11.73
C PRO A 374 13.83 24.01 10.71
N PRO A 375 14.41 25.21 10.51
CA PRO A 375 13.91 26.17 9.53
C PRO A 375 13.96 25.58 8.11
N GLY A 376 12.89 25.79 7.34
CA GLY A 376 12.77 25.29 5.96
C GLY A 376 12.18 23.90 5.82
N THR A 377 11.70 23.26 6.89
CA THR A 377 10.97 21.99 6.82
C THR A 377 9.63 22.22 6.11
N GLN A 378 9.57 21.92 4.80
CA GLN A 378 8.32 21.98 4.06
C GLN A 378 7.45 20.77 4.44
N SER A 379 6.18 21.02 4.72
CA SER A 379 5.17 19.99 4.93
C SER A 379 4.81 19.30 3.61
N THR A 380 5.72 18.52 3.05
CA THR A 380 5.32 17.48 2.13
C THR A 380 4.78 16.34 2.99
N GLY A 381 3.50 16.02 2.87
CA GLY A 381 2.83 14.96 3.63
C GLY A 381 3.39 13.54 3.40
N GLY A 382 4.71 13.42 3.27
CA GLY A 382 5.45 12.17 3.09
C GLY A 382 6.69 12.15 4.00
N THR A 383 6.98 11.01 4.59
CA THR A 383 8.18 10.73 5.39
C THR A 383 9.45 10.94 4.58
N THR A 384 10.40 11.67 5.15
CA THR A 384 11.78 11.84 4.65
C THR A 384 12.68 10.62 4.90
N LYS A 385 12.20 9.60 5.61
CA LYS A 385 12.96 8.39 5.94
C LYS A 385 12.87 7.34 4.84
N SER A 386 14.00 6.67 4.56
CA SER A 386 14.20 5.63 3.56
C SER A 386 13.33 4.37 3.78
N ASP A 387 12.75 4.20 4.96
CA ASP A 387 11.92 3.05 5.36
C ASP A 387 10.45 3.46 5.46
N ARG A 388 9.80 3.58 4.30
CA ARG A 388 8.37 3.89 4.16
C ARG A 388 7.43 2.92 4.87
N PHE A 389 7.92 1.75 5.28
CA PHE A 389 7.11 0.68 5.85
C PHE A 389 6.86 0.79 7.36
N VAL A 390 7.75 1.45 8.11
CA VAL A 390 7.67 1.52 9.58
C VAL A 390 7.17 2.89 10.07
N HIS A 391 7.43 3.99 9.35
CA HIS A 391 7.23 5.36 9.86
C HIS A 391 6.27 6.27 9.08
N GLY A 392 5.57 5.79 8.04
CA GLY A 392 4.68 6.61 7.21
C GLY A 392 3.20 6.68 7.62
N PHE A 393 2.80 6.00 8.69
CA PHE A 393 1.37 5.80 9.01
C PHE A 393 0.81 6.69 10.13
N GLY A 394 1.63 7.45 10.85
CA GLY A 394 1.17 8.27 11.98
C GLY A 394 0.09 9.27 11.60
N ILE A 395 0.34 10.14 10.63
CA ILE A 395 -0.61 11.16 10.18
C ILE A 395 -1.89 10.56 9.56
N PRO A 396 -1.83 9.59 8.65
CA PRO A 396 -3.03 8.89 8.16
C PRO A 396 -3.85 8.21 9.25
N ASN A 397 -3.21 7.63 10.27
CA ASN A 397 -3.90 6.99 11.37
C ASN A 397 -4.62 8.02 12.27
N ILE A 398 -3.96 9.16 12.57
CA ILE A 398 -4.61 10.27 13.30
C ILE A 398 -5.85 10.72 12.54
N LYS A 399 -5.75 11.01 11.23
CA LYS A 399 -6.89 11.44 10.42
C LYS A 399 -8.04 10.45 10.49
N LYS A 400 -7.76 9.16 10.29
CA LYS A 400 -8.77 8.11 10.32
C LYS A 400 -9.45 7.98 11.69
N ALA A 401 -8.68 8.08 12.78
CA ALA A 401 -9.22 8.04 14.14
C ALA A 401 -10.11 9.25 14.43
N VAL A 402 -9.72 10.43 13.96
CA VAL A 402 -10.49 11.68 14.13
C VAL A 402 -11.75 11.70 13.27
N GLU A 403 -11.68 11.23 12.02
CA GLU A 403 -12.82 11.11 11.09
C GLU A 403 -13.93 10.19 11.64
N LYS A 404 -13.61 9.21 12.47
CA LYS A 404 -14.59 8.33 13.14
C LYS A 404 -15.57 9.11 14.03
N TYR A 405 -15.16 10.26 14.52
CA TYR A 405 -15.93 11.15 15.41
C TYR A 405 -16.36 12.44 14.70
N ASP A 406 -16.44 12.45 13.36
CA ASP A 406 -16.76 13.62 12.53
C ASP A 406 -15.84 14.82 12.79
N GLY A 407 -14.62 14.54 13.26
CA GLY A 407 -13.61 15.53 13.59
C GLY A 407 -12.75 15.93 12.39
N GLN A 408 -11.98 16.98 12.56
CA GLN A 408 -11.10 17.55 11.54
C GLN A 408 -9.68 17.73 12.08
N CYS A 409 -8.67 17.50 11.22
CA CYS A 409 -7.26 17.73 11.52
C CYS A 409 -6.68 18.80 10.60
N SER A 410 -5.92 19.72 11.16
CA SER A 410 -5.11 20.68 10.41
C SER A 410 -3.64 20.59 10.82
N PHE A 411 -2.76 20.67 9.84
CA PHE A 411 -1.31 20.59 9.99
C PHE A 411 -0.70 21.87 9.42
N ARG A 412 -0.05 22.68 10.25
CA ARG A 412 0.45 24.00 9.84
C ARG A 412 1.93 24.15 10.23
N PRO A 413 2.85 24.17 9.26
CA PRO A 413 4.19 24.66 9.52
C PRO A 413 4.15 26.17 9.70
N LYS A 414 4.84 26.68 10.70
CA LYS A 414 5.00 28.09 10.98
C LYS A 414 6.45 28.32 11.38
N ASP A 415 7.10 29.31 10.84
CA ASP A 415 8.49 29.72 11.03
C ASP A 415 9.23 29.06 12.23
N GLY A 416 9.84 27.88 11.99
CA GLY A 416 10.54 27.13 13.03
C GLY A 416 9.68 26.30 13.99
N THR A 417 8.35 26.25 13.81
CA THR A 417 7.43 25.43 14.61
C THR A 417 6.48 24.63 13.70
N TYR A 418 5.98 23.53 14.22
CA TYR A 418 4.96 22.72 13.56
C TYR A 418 3.76 22.56 14.49
N LEU A 419 2.58 22.88 13.98
CA LEU A 419 1.34 22.88 14.73
C LEU A 419 0.36 21.85 14.15
N LEU A 420 0.00 20.87 14.95
CA LEU A 420 -1.13 19.98 14.72
C LEU A 420 -2.31 20.46 15.55
N GLN A 421 -3.44 20.72 14.90
CA GLN A 421 -4.71 21.00 15.55
C GLN A 421 -5.75 19.98 15.13
N ILE A 422 -6.48 19.45 16.10
CA ILE A 422 -7.57 18.49 15.94
C ILE A 422 -8.80 19.06 16.62
N LEU A 423 -9.93 19.04 15.90
CA LEU A 423 -11.23 19.42 16.41
C LEU A 423 -12.18 18.25 16.31
N ILE A 424 -12.77 17.84 17.43
CA ILE A 424 -13.73 16.72 17.51
C ILE A 424 -15.02 17.26 18.14
N PRO A 425 -16.19 17.09 17.48
CA PRO A 425 -17.48 17.42 18.09
C PRO A 425 -17.72 16.58 19.35
N ILE A 426 -18.25 17.22 20.39
CA ILE A 426 -18.68 16.54 21.62
C ILE A 426 -20.17 16.25 21.43
N PRO A 427 -20.57 14.96 21.51
CA PRO A 427 -21.96 14.55 21.27
C PRO A 427 -22.96 15.09 22.28
#